data_ce70b328d3837265c5a89017c1640df6
#
_entry.id   ce70b328d3837265c5a89017c1640df6
#
_cell.length_a   1.000
_cell.length_b   1.000
_cell.length_c   1.000
_cell.angle_alpha   90.00
_cell.angle_beta   90.00
_cell.angle_gamma   90.00
#
_symmetry.space_group_name_H-M   'P 1'
#
loop_
_entity.id
_entity.type
_entity.pdbx_description
1 polymer ?
#
loop_
_entity_poly.entity_id
_entity_poly.type
_entity_poly.pdbx_seq_one_letter_code
_entity_poly.pdbx_strand_id
1 'polypeptide(L)'
;MKKALLVGCCFLLVGALALMGSAEAVETLVGKAKGFGGEIIVTVTKQGDKIIAVEAVGERETPAIAGPALEKIPQMIVEANSTDVDVITNATITSKAIIYAVNNALDPENYPAPAEEAKKAVEPKAVTAAKVYQGFGLSNMHRFGPGADDTGTPVYSINQVMAHVLFDEEGRILALHVDQLEVATPNYDGDGMPHFSGYPGQGGYNWDMDHDGKVDGKTEDTVENFAAEVAGWRTKRERGDSYRMGVGTWADQMDTFERLFVGMTVDEVEEWFAKYTSDRNGRPLKPGSTNEQDKAKFDALTAEEQAMLADVVTGATMSLNDSHGNIVEAIRFAYENRIGLDINGAASMGLGLLSTHRVGPGSDDTGTPVYSINQVFANTLFDGEGRIAAIHVDQLEISTPNYDGAGMPHFSGFPGQGGYNLDLDHDGKVDGKTGDSEAFFAAEIASWKTKRERGQGYRMGVGTWADQMNTFEELFVGMTVDEVEEWFAKYTSDRNGRPLKPDSTNEQDKAKFDALTAEEQAMLADVVTGATMSLNDSHGDIVGAIRKSFENRVTIDLTIED
;
A
#
# COMPACT_ATOMS: atom_id res chain seq x y z
N MET A 1 -5.80 -28.53 -8.40
CA MET A 1 -4.75 -29.59 -8.44
C MET A 1 -3.42 -28.88 -8.55
N LYS A 2 -2.74 -28.74 -7.42
CA LYS A 2 -1.44 -28.04 -7.29
C LYS A 2 -0.34 -28.90 -7.90
N LYS A 3 0.45 -28.36 -8.83
CA LYS A 3 1.72 -28.96 -9.22
C LYS A 3 2.85 -28.17 -8.57
N ALA A 4 3.38 -28.72 -7.49
CA ALA A 4 4.65 -28.28 -6.93
C ALA A 4 5.76 -28.81 -7.83
N LEU A 5 6.65 -27.93 -8.30
CA LEU A 5 7.86 -28.32 -9.02
C LEU A 5 8.99 -28.41 -7.99
N LEU A 6 9.39 -29.66 -7.71
CA LEU A 6 10.49 -29.99 -6.84
C LEU A 6 11.78 -29.98 -7.69
N VAL A 7 12.70 -29.07 -7.43
CA VAL A 7 14.06 -29.13 -8.02
C VAL A 7 14.87 -30.12 -7.20
N GLY A 8 15.03 -31.32 -7.74
CA GLY A 8 15.85 -32.35 -7.14
C GLY A 8 17.28 -32.27 -7.64
N CYS A 9 18.22 -32.06 -6.73
CA CYS A 9 19.65 -32.23 -6.94
C CYS A 9 19.95 -33.72 -7.15
N CYS A 10 20.28 -34.13 -8.36
CA CYS A 10 20.82 -35.49 -8.62
C CYS A 10 22.34 -35.44 -8.60
N PHE A 11 22.95 -35.92 -7.50
CA PHE A 11 24.33 -36.39 -7.52
C PHE A 11 24.37 -37.78 -8.15
N LEU A 12 24.99 -37.91 -9.31
CA LEU A 12 25.34 -39.19 -9.89
C LEU A 12 26.85 -39.37 -9.80
N LEU A 13 27.25 -40.31 -8.93
CA LEU A 13 28.59 -40.87 -8.83
C LEU A 13 28.75 -41.87 -9.97
N VAL A 14 29.64 -41.65 -10.91
CA VAL A 14 30.05 -42.69 -11.87
C VAL A 14 31.55 -42.93 -11.73
N GLY A 15 31.86 -44.12 -11.32
CA GLY A 15 33.23 -44.63 -11.16
C GLY A 15 33.94 -44.89 -12.49
N ALA A 16 35.23 -44.84 -12.44
CA ALA A 16 36.25 -44.82 -13.47
C ALA A 16 36.25 -45.98 -14.44
N LEU A 17 36.62 -45.69 -15.68
CA LEU A 17 37.60 -46.50 -16.42
C LEU A 17 38.41 -45.58 -17.35
N ALA A 18 39.72 -45.58 -17.17
CA ALA A 18 40.67 -44.77 -17.90
C ALA A 18 40.85 -45.21 -19.34
N LEU A 19 40.74 -44.27 -20.29
CA LEU A 19 41.42 -44.30 -21.57
C LEU A 19 41.92 -42.88 -21.87
N MET A 20 43.21 -42.74 -22.02
CA MET A 20 43.96 -41.49 -22.14
C MET A 20 43.55 -40.69 -23.36
N GLY A 21 42.96 -39.59 -23.13
CA GLY A 21 42.87 -38.36 -23.88
C GLY A 21 42.44 -37.34 -22.84
N SER A 22 43.26 -36.30 -22.57
CA SER A 22 42.92 -35.24 -21.61
C SER A 22 41.68 -34.49 -22.08
N ALA A 23 40.50 -34.99 -21.73
CA ALA A 23 39.30 -34.19 -21.83
C ALA A 23 39.45 -33.05 -20.81
N GLU A 24 39.59 -31.82 -21.29
CA GLU A 24 39.57 -30.64 -20.45
C GLU A 24 38.32 -30.63 -19.58
N ALA A 25 38.49 -30.42 -18.30
CA ALA A 25 37.38 -30.44 -17.35
C ALA A 25 36.36 -29.35 -17.70
N VAL A 26 35.09 -29.72 -17.63
CA VAL A 26 34.01 -28.74 -17.75
C VAL A 26 33.87 -28.04 -16.41
N GLU A 27 33.89 -26.72 -16.42
CA GLU A 27 33.81 -25.87 -15.26
C GLU A 27 32.58 -24.95 -15.38
N THR A 28 31.87 -24.77 -14.29
CA THR A 28 30.71 -23.85 -14.20
C THR A 28 31.03 -22.74 -13.22
N LEU A 29 30.94 -21.50 -13.68
CA LEU A 29 31.24 -20.28 -12.94
C LEU A 29 29.99 -19.44 -12.86
N VAL A 30 29.83 -18.70 -11.76
CA VAL A 30 28.71 -17.79 -11.56
C VAL A 30 29.27 -16.37 -11.42
N GLY A 31 28.68 -15.43 -12.16
CA GLY A 31 29.03 -14.02 -12.07
C GLY A 31 27.80 -13.14 -11.91
N LYS A 32 28.03 -11.95 -11.40
CA LYS A 32 26.99 -10.99 -11.03
C LYS A 32 27.31 -9.60 -11.55
N ALA A 33 26.28 -8.85 -11.93
CA ALA A 33 26.38 -7.44 -12.27
C ALA A 33 25.08 -6.69 -11.92
N LYS A 34 25.18 -5.36 -11.82
CA LYS A 34 24.01 -4.50 -11.64
C LYS A 34 23.40 -4.19 -13.01
N GLY A 35 22.18 -4.67 -13.27
CA GLY A 35 21.36 -4.33 -14.43
C GLY A 35 20.61 -3.02 -14.25
N PHE A 36 19.61 -2.80 -15.10
CA PHE A 36 18.74 -1.60 -14.99
C PHE A 36 17.71 -1.77 -13.87
N GLY A 37 17.02 -2.92 -13.83
CA GLY A 37 15.97 -3.22 -12.84
C GLY A 37 16.51 -3.88 -11.57
N GLY A 38 17.70 -4.47 -11.61
CA GLY A 38 18.25 -5.19 -10.45
C GLY A 38 19.53 -5.94 -10.75
N GLU A 39 19.82 -6.96 -9.93
CA GLU A 39 20.98 -7.82 -10.14
C GLU A 39 20.74 -8.75 -11.34
N ILE A 40 21.75 -8.86 -12.20
CA ILE A 40 21.83 -9.87 -13.23
C ILE A 40 22.82 -10.93 -12.77
N ILE A 41 22.38 -12.18 -12.79
CA ILE A 41 23.19 -13.35 -12.46
C ILE A 41 23.43 -14.11 -13.75
N VAL A 42 24.68 -14.47 -14.03
CA VAL A 42 25.02 -15.33 -15.14
C VAL A 42 25.66 -16.62 -14.66
N THR A 43 25.35 -17.73 -15.36
CA THR A 43 26.02 -19.02 -15.20
C THR A 43 26.81 -19.27 -16.47
N VAL A 44 28.13 -19.32 -16.36
CA VAL A 44 29.05 -19.57 -17.47
C VAL A 44 29.59 -20.99 -17.37
N THR A 45 29.40 -21.79 -18.41
CA THR A 45 30.01 -23.12 -18.51
C THR A 45 31.13 -23.06 -19.54
N LYS A 46 32.34 -23.44 -19.14
CA LYS A 46 33.52 -23.51 -20.01
C LYS A 46 34.18 -24.90 -20.03
N GLN A 47 34.87 -25.20 -21.10
CA GLN A 47 35.73 -26.37 -21.22
C GLN A 47 37.11 -25.90 -21.70
N GLY A 48 38.10 -25.91 -20.82
CA GLY A 48 39.36 -25.22 -21.04
C GLY A 48 39.13 -23.72 -21.24
N ASP A 49 39.65 -23.17 -22.36
CA ASP A 49 39.46 -21.75 -22.68
C ASP A 49 38.17 -21.47 -23.50
N LYS A 50 37.37 -22.52 -23.75
CA LYS A 50 36.16 -22.38 -24.56
C LYS A 50 34.91 -22.19 -23.70
N ILE A 51 34.16 -21.12 -23.93
CA ILE A 51 32.83 -20.90 -23.35
C ILE A 51 31.85 -21.75 -24.15
N ILE A 52 31.20 -22.70 -23.50
CA ILE A 52 30.26 -23.64 -24.14
C ILE A 52 28.82 -23.33 -23.85
N ALA A 53 28.51 -22.63 -22.75
CA ALA A 53 27.18 -22.11 -22.46
C ALA A 53 27.26 -20.87 -21.57
N VAL A 54 26.30 -19.96 -21.75
CA VAL A 54 26.03 -18.84 -20.86
C VAL A 54 24.52 -18.77 -20.66
N GLU A 55 24.10 -18.71 -19.42
CA GLU A 55 22.71 -18.45 -19.03
C GLU A 55 22.68 -17.14 -18.24
N ALA A 56 21.75 -16.24 -18.57
CA ALA A 56 21.59 -14.97 -17.87
C ALA A 56 20.17 -14.86 -17.29
N VAL A 57 20.08 -14.49 -16.03
CA VAL A 57 18.83 -14.27 -15.32
C VAL A 57 18.84 -12.85 -14.74
N GLY A 58 17.78 -12.10 -15.01
CA GLY A 58 17.54 -10.77 -14.46
C GLY A 58 16.07 -10.69 -14.04
N GLU A 59 15.76 -11.26 -12.87
CA GLU A 59 14.38 -11.38 -12.38
C GLU A 59 13.65 -10.04 -12.25
N ARG A 60 14.42 -8.95 -12.06
CA ARG A 60 13.91 -7.59 -11.86
C ARG A 60 14.06 -6.70 -13.10
N GLU A 61 14.49 -7.25 -14.20
CA GLU A 61 14.56 -6.53 -15.48
C GLU A 61 13.17 -6.45 -16.11
N THR A 62 12.90 -5.39 -16.86
CA THR A 62 11.62 -5.24 -17.60
C THR A 62 11.60 -6.21 -18.79
N PRO A 63 10.73 -7.23 -18.80
CA PRO A 63 10.78 -8.33 -19.81
C PRO A 63 10.71 -7.83 -21.27
N ALA A 64 9.86 -6.84 -21.55
CA ALA A 64 9.68 -6.28 -22.89
C ALA A 64 10.94 -5.59 -23.43
N ILE A 65 11.77 -5.01 -22.55
CA ILE A 65 12.99 -4.28 -22.91
C ILE A 65 14.22 -5.19 -22.80
N ALA A 66 14.35 -5.88 -21.68
CA ALA A 66 15.53 -6.65 -21.33
C ALA A 66 15.53 -8.08 -21.92
N GLY A 67 14.34 -8.64 -22.18
CA GLY A 67 14.18 -10.00 -22.72
C GLY A 67 15.08 -10.28 -23.93
N PRO A 68 15.10 -9.44 -24.97
CA PRO A 68 16.00 -9.60 -26.10
C PRO A 68 17.50 -9.62 -25.74
N ALA A 69 17.92 -8.89 -24.71
CA ALA A 69 19.31 -8.91 -24.25
C ALA A 69 19.63 -10.17 -23.44
N LEU A 70 18.74 -10.58 -22.54
CA LEU A 70 18.89 -11.79 -21.73
C LEU A 70 18.96 -13.06 -22.58
N GLU A 71 18.27 -13.08 -23.73
CA GLU A 71 18.31 -14.19 -24.68
C GLU A 71 19.51 -14.15 -25.61
N LYS A 72 19.81 -13.00 -26.24
CA LYS A 72 20.77 -12.89 -27.35
C LYS A 72 22.22 -12.69 -26.91
N ILE A 73 22.49 -11.88 -25.87
CA ILE A 73 23.85 -11.62 -25.43
C ILE A 73 24.56 -12.91 -24.99
N PRO A 74 23.95 -13.83 -24.21
CA PRO A 74 24.55 -15.11 -23.90
C PRO A 74 24.93 -15.93 -25.16
N GLN A 75 24.05 -15.96 -26.15
CA GLN A 75 24.31 -16.68 -27.41
C GLN A 75 25.50 -16.08 -28.19
N MET A 76 25.53 -14.74 -28.30
CA MET A 76 26.62 -14.04 -28.98
C MET A 76 27.97 -14.29 -28.30
N ILE A 77 28.02 -14.33 -26.97
CA ILE A 77 29.24 -14.60 -26.19
C ILE A 77 29.73 -16.02 -26.45
N VAL A 78 28.84 -17.02 -26.49
CA VAL A 78 29.18 -18.40 -26.78
C VAL A 78 29.69 -18.56 -28.22
N GLU A 79 29.02 -17.92 -29.19
CA GLU A 79 29.40 -17.94 -30.61
C GLU A 79 30.75 -17.27 -30.87
N ALA A 80 30.99 -16.12 -30.25
CA ALA A 80 32.23 -15.38 -30.36
C ALA A 80 33.36 -15.99 -29.50
N ASN A 81 33.05 -16.83 -28.54
CA ASN A 81 33.96 -17.28 -27.46
C ASN A 81 34.65 -16.08 -26.79
N SER A 82 33.92 -14.96 -26.59
CA SER A 82 34.42 -13.68 -26.14
C SER A 82 33.27 -12.82 -25.57
N THR A 83 33.60 -11.96 -24.61
CA THR A 83 32.69 -10.93 -24.08
C THR A 83 32.71 -9.65 -24.91
N ASP A 84 33.56 -9.56 -25.93
CA ASP A 84 33.58 -8.44 -26.89
C ASP A 84 32.49 -8.64 -27.95
N VAL A 85 31.25 -8.35 -27.55
CA VAL A 85 30.03 -8.47 -28.37
C VAL A 85 29.22 -7.17 -28.33
N ASP A 86 28.45 -6.94 -29.39
CA ASP A 86 27.60 -5.75 -29.49
C ASP A 86 26.43 -5.79 -28.51
N VAL A 87 26.01 -4.61 -28.06
CA VAL A 87 24.83 -4.45 -27.19
C VAL A 87 23.54 -4.48 -28.01
N ILE A 88 22.46 -4.95 -27.40
CA ILE A 88 21.11 -4.94 -28.00
C ILE A 88 20.54 -3.52 -27.92
N THR A 89 20.07 -3.01 -29.07
CA THR A 89 19.41 -1.70 -29.14
C THR A 89 18.22 -1.65 -28.18
N ASN A 90 18.05 -0.52 -27.49
CA ASN A 90 17.07 -0.26 -26.44
C ASN A 90 17.29 -1.04 -25.11
N ALA A 91 18.21 -2.02 -25.06
CA ALA A 91 18.55 -2.77 -23.85
C ALA A 91 20.05 -2.64 -23.49
N THR A 92 20.64 -1.49 -23.74
CA THR A 92 22.09 -1.24 -23.60
C THR A 92 22.60 -1.49 -22.18
N ILE A 93 21.87 -1.07 -21.15
CA ILE A 93 22.28 -1.24 -19.75
C ILE A 93 22.26 -2.71 -19.38
N THR A 94 21.17 -3.43 -19.66
CA THR A 94 21.05 -4.87 -19.43
C THR A 94 22.11 -5.67 -20.20
N SER A 95 22.36 -5.31 -21.49
CA SER A 95 23.41 -5.95 -22.31
C SER A 95 24.80 -5.79 -21.68
N LYS A 96 25.16 -4.57 -21.27
CA LYS A 96 26.44 -4.30 -20.59
C LYS A 96 26.56 -5.03 -19.26
N ALA A 97 25.46 -5.13 -18.49
CA ALA A 97 25.44 -5.84 -17.23
C ALA A 97 25.65 -7.35 -17.44
N ILE A 98 25.04 -7.97 -18.45
CA ILE A 98 25.28 -9.38 -18.80
C ILE A 98 26.75 -9.60 -19.18
N ILE A 99 27.30 -8.76 -20.05
CA ILE A 99 28.70 -8.82 -20.45
C ILE A 99 29.63 -8.69 -19.22
N TYR A 100 29.36 -7.74 -18.34
CA TYR A 100 30.12 -7.55 -17.12
C TYR A 100 30.02 -8.75 -16.17
N ALA A 101 28.82 -9.32 -16.00
CA ALA A 101 28.62 -10.48 -15.17
C ALA A 101 29.36 -11.72 -15.68
N VAL A 102 29.46 -11.89 -17.03
CA VAL A 102 30.30 -12.93 -17.63
C VAL A 102 31.78 -12.68 -17.36
N ASN A 103 32.25 -11.44 -17.49
CA ASN A 103 33.62 -11.07 -17.14
C ASN A 103 33.91 -11.31 -15.64
N ASN A 104 32.96 -10.97 -14.75
CA ASN A 104 33.05 -11.26 -13.33
C ASN A 104 33.17 -12.77 -13.06
N ALA A 105 32.40 -13.61 -13.77
CA ALA A 105 32.50 -15.06 -13.65
C ALA A 105 33.86 -15.61 -14.10
N LEU A 106 34.43 -15.01 -15.15
CA LEU A 106 35.69 -15.48 -15.76
C LEU A 106 36.93 -14.91 -15.06
N ASP A 107 36.87 -13.70 -14.57
CA ASP A 107 37.97 -12.94 -13.99
C ASP A 107 37.47 -12.02 -12.85
N PRO A 108 37.14 -12.57 -11.69
CA PRO A 108 36.58 -11.80 -10.57
C PRO A 108 37.56 -10.82 -9.95
N GLU A 109 38.87 -10.96 -10.20
CA GLU A 109 39.88 -10.04 -9.68
C GLU A 109 39.86 -8.69 -10.43
N ASN A 110 39.69 -8.74 -11.76
CA ASN A 110 39.65 -7.54 -12.58
C ASN A 110 38.22 -7.00 -12.80
N TYR A 111 37.21 -7.87 -12.62
CA TYR A 111 35.79 -7.53 -12.68
C TYR A 111 35.10 -7.94 -11.38
N PRO A 112 35.34 -7.23 -10.26
CA PRO A 112 34.72 -7.60 -8.98
C PRO A 112 33.20 -7.56 -9.13
N ALA A 113 32.51 -8.56 -8.53
CA ALA A 113 31.06 -8.48 -8.40
C ALA A 113 30.70 -7.11 -7.81
N PRO A 114 29.59 -6.48 -8.23
CA PRO A 114 29.08 -5.32 -7.52
C PRO A 114 29.13 -5.71 -6.03
N ALA A 115 29.80 -4.90 -5.22
CA ALA A 115 29.64 -5.06 -3.77
C ALA A 115 28.12 -5.19 -3.60
N GLU A 116 27.65 -6.27 -2.96
CA GLU A 116 26.35 -6.17 -2.33
C GLU A 116 26.48 -4.88 -1.53
N GLU A 117 25.92 -3.80 -2.06
CA GLU A 117 25.46 -2.75 -1.19
C GLU A 117 24.46 -3.50 -0.31
N ALA A 118 25.00 -4.09 0.78
CA ALA A 118 24.18 -4.39 1.91
C ALA A 118 23.41 -3.07 2.05
N LYS A 119 22.08 -3.08 1.69
CA LYS A 119 21.19 -2.09 2.23
C LYS A 119 21.66 -2.08 3.68
N LYS A 120 22.35 -1.02 4.13
CA LYS A 120 22.48 -0.80 5.55
C LYS A 120 21.02 -0.75 5.96
N ALA A 121 20.52 -1.92 6.40
CA ALA A 121 19.36 -1.94 7.22
C ALA A 121 19.75 -0.95 8.30
N VAL A 122 19.21 0.26 8.21
CA VAL A 122 19.26 1.18 9.34
C VAL A 122 18.48 0.40 10.36
N GLU A 123 19.22 -0.23 11.28
CA GLU A 123 18.61 -1.01 12.33
C GLU A 123 17.59 -0.08 13.00
N PRO A 124 16.36 -0.52 13.24
CA PRO A 124 15.40 0.29 13.95
C PRO A 124 16.08 0.76 15.23
N LYS A 125 16.12 2.07 15.45
CA LYS A 125 16.63 2.61 16.71
C LYS A 125 15.70 2.08 17.78
N ALA A 126 16.23 1.32 18.73
CA ALA A 126 15.49 0.98 19.94
C ALA A 126 15.03 2.29 20.59
N VAL A 127 13.76 2.45 20.81
CA VAL A 127 13.16 3.68 21.33
C VAL A 127 12.50 3.36 22.67
N THR A 128 12.85 4.13 23.68
CA THR A 128 12.33 3.98 25.03
C THR A 128 11.49 5.20 25.37
N ALA A 129 10.31 5.01 25.91
CA ALA A 129 9.41 6.08 26.33
C ALA A 129 8.71 5.73 27.64
N ALA A 130 8.39 6.74 28.46
CA ALA A 130 7.58 6.57 29.69
C ALA A 130 6.07 6.51 29.37
N LYS A 131 5.64 7.17 28.30
CA LYS A 131 4.27 7.14 27.78
C LYS A 131 4.27 7.06 26.26
N VAL A 132 3.32 6.32 25.74
CA VAL A 132 3.13 6.15 24.30
C VAL A 132 1.75 6.66 23.89
N TYR A 133 1.73 7.34 22.76
CA TYR A 133 0.50 7.78 22.10
C TYR A 133 0.45 7.16 20.71
N GLN A 134 -0.72 6.63 20.35
CA GLN A 134 -0.99 6.09 19.02
C GLN A 134 -1.85 7.09 18.24
N GLY A 135 -1.44 7.41 17.02
CA GLY A 135 -2.20 8.26 16.13
C GLY A 135 -2.43 7.64 14.76
N PHE A 136 -3.58 7.94 14.19
CA PHE A 136 -3.90 7.67 12.80
C PHE A 136 -4.20 8.96 12.06
N GLY A 137 -3.57 9.14 10.91
CA GLY A 137 -3.80 10.27 10.01
C GLY A 137 -4.14 9.81 8.61
N LEU A 138 -5.18 10.37 8.03
CA LEU A 138 -5.64 10.14 6.67
C LEU A 138 -5.63 11.46 5.89
N SER A 139 -4.75 11.56 4.88
CA SER A 139 -4.73 12.68 3.94
C SER A 139 -5.36 12.26 2.64
N ASN A 140 -6.42 12.96 2.22
CA ASN A 140 -7.14 12.70 0.98
C ASN A 140 -6.81 13.78 -0.04
N MET A 141 -6.34 13.38 -1.22
CA MET A 141 -5.98 14.28 -2.30
C MET A 141 -6.57 13.84 -3.63
N HIS A 142 -6.89 14.81 -4.48
CA HIS A 142 -7.22 14.60 -5.89
C HIS A 142 -5.99 14.82 -6.76
N ARG A 143 -5.99 14.20 -7.93
CA ARG A 143 -4.97 14.43 -8.94
C ARG A 143 -5.58 14.55 -10.32
N PHE A 144 -5.11 15.56 -11.07
CA PHE A 144 -5.37 15.74 -12.49
C PHE A 144 -4.15 15.25 -13.28
N GLY A 145 -4.34 14.24 -14.10
CA GLY A 145 -3.26 13.67 -14.89
C GLY A 145 -2.77 12.29 -14.44
N PRO A 146 -1.82 11.73 -15.20
CA PRO A 146 -0.81 12.38 -16.05
C PRO A 146 -1.24 12.60 -17.51
N GLY A 147 -2.08 13.56 -17.79
CA GLY A 147 -2.50 13.88 -19.15
C GLY A 147 -3.86 13.33 -19.50
N ALA A 148 -4.03 12.89 -20.74
CA ALA A 148 -5.27 12.34 -21.27
C ALA A 148 -4.97 11.11 -22.14
N ASP A 149 -5.97 10.24 -22.31
CA ASP A 149 -5.91 9.11 -23.24
C ASP A 149 -5.88 9.56 -24.71
N ASP A 150 -5.80 8.63 -25.64
CA ASP A 150 -5.74 8.89 -27.08
C ASP A 150 -7.04 9.48 -27.66
N THR A 151 -8.15 9.44 -26.91
CA THR A 151 -9.41 10.14 -27.27
C THR A 151 -9.46 11.56 -26.72
N GLY A 152 -8.50 11.96 -25.89
CA GLY A 152 -8.44 13.27 -25.24
C GLY A 152 -9.21 13.33 -23.92
N THR A 153 -9.64 12.18 -23.36
CA THR A 153 -10.28 12.10 -22.03
C THR A 153 -9.21 12.18 -20.94
N PRO A 154 -9.29 13.16 -20.02
CA PRO A 154 -8.31 13.30 -18.95
C PRO A 154 -8.25 12.08 -18.03
N VAL A 155 -7.08 11.86 -17.45
CA VAL A 155 -6.87 10.92 -16.33
C VAL A 155 -7.07 11.65 -15.01
N TYR A 156 -7.76 11.02 -14.09
CA TYR A 156 -7.93 11.49 -12.71
C TYR A 156 -7.54 10.40 -11.73
N SER A 157 -7.14 10.79 -10.53
CA SER A 157 -7.03 9.84 -9.43
C SER A 157 -7.37 10.46 -8.07
N ILE A 158 -7.79 9.59 -7.15
CA ILE A 158 -7.98 9.84 -5.74
C ILE A 158 -6.78 9.23 -5.02
N ASN A 159 -6.13 9.99 -4.19
CA ASN A 159 -4.95 9.57 -3.44
C ASN A 159 -5.23 9.69 -1.94
N GLN A 160 -5.09 8.60 -1.22
CA GLN A 160 -5.31 8.50 0.22
C GLN A 160 -4.03 8.03 0.88
N VAL A 161 -3.40 8.90 1.65
CA VAL A 161 -2.21 8.57 2.44
C VAL A 161 -2.64 8.30 3.88
N MET A 162 -2.26 7.15 4.38
CA MET A 162 -2.53 6.67 5.73
C MET A 162 -1.23 6.63 6.52
N ALA A 163 -1.21 7.25 7.69
CA ALA A 163 -0.08 7.20 8.61
C ALA A 163 -0.52 6.64 9.96
N HIS A 164 0.04 5.50 10.35
CA HIS A 164 -0.03 4.95 11.71
C HIS A 164 1.26 5.33 12.44
N VAL A 165 1.16 6.10 13.50
CA VAL A 165 2.32 6.69 14.17
C VAL A 165 2.25 6.48 15.67
N LEU A 166 3.38 6.14 16.27
CA LEU A 166 3.56 6.13 17.72
C LEU A 166 4.41 7.34 18.13
N PHE A 167 4.00 8.01 19.19
CA PHE A 167 4.67 9.20 19.72
C PHE A 167 4.99 9.00 21.21
N ASP A 168 6.06 9.64 21.66
CA ASP A 168 6.34 9.84 23.08
C ASP A 168 5.55 11.05 23.66
N GLU A 169 5.80 11.37 24.94
CA GLU A 169 5.18 12.50 25.61
C GLU A 169 5.61 13.86 25.07
N GLU A 170 6.78 13.97 24.46
CA GLU A 170 7.29 15.18 23.80
C GLU A 170 6.78 15.31 22.36
N GLY A 171 6.05 14.31 21.85
CA GLY A 171 5.53 14.27 20.48
C GLY A 171 6.58 13.83 19.44
N ARG A 172 7.64 13.14 19.88
CA ARG A 172 8.62 12.54 18.96
C ARG A 172 8.08 11.23 18.41
N ILE A 173 8.35 10.98 17.16
CA ILE A 173 7.98 9.74 16.48
C ILE A 173 8.83 8.59 17.05
N LEU A 174 8.18 7.64 17.69
CA LEU A 174 8.77 6.39 18.16
C LEU A 174 8.80 5.34 17.06
N ALA A 175 7.69 5.22 16.33
CA ALA A 175 7.54 4.35 15.16
C ALA A 175 6.55 4.97 14.19
N LEU A 176 6.73 4.69 12.91
CA LEU A 176 5.91 5.21 11.82
C LEU A 176 5.70 4.10 10.79
N HIS A 177 4.45 3.94 10.35
CA HIS A 177 4.11 3.07 9.24
C HIS A 177 3.11 3.79 8.32
N VAL A 178 3.54 4.04 7.10
CA VAL A 178 2.76 4.76 6.08
C VAL A 178 2.39 3.82 4.96
N ASP A 179 1.15 3.91 4.51
CA ASP A 179 0.70 3.28 3.27
C ASP A 179 -0.14 4.25 2.45
N GLN A 180 -0.41 3.91 1.21
CA GLN A 180 -1.16 4.76 0.31
C GLN A 180 -2.03 3.95 -0.63
N LEU A 181 -3.29 4.34 -0.77
CA LEU A 181 -4.19 3.91 -1.82
C LEU A 181 -4.27 5.01 -2.89
N GLU A 182 -3.98 4.66 -4.13
CA GLU A 182 -4.24 5.49 -5.30
C GLU A 182 -5.24 4.78 -6.20
N VAL A 183 -6.39 5.41 -6.43
CA VAL A 183 -7.47 4.89 -7.28
C VAL A 183 -7.61 5.82 -8.47
N ALA A 184 -7.34 5.32 -9.67
CA ALA A 184 -7.35 6.11 -10.90
C ALA A 184 -8.57 5.82 -11.77
N THR A 185 -8.81 6.67 -12.76
CA THR A 185 -9.70 6.37 -13.88
C THR A 185 -9.14 5.24 -14.73
N PRO A 186 -9.98 4.35 -15.29
CA PRO A 186 -9.53 3.16 -16.03
C PRO A 186 -8.71 3.43 -17.30
N ASN A 187 -8.69 4.65 -17.79
CA ASN A 187 -7.85 5.08 -18.91
C ASN A 187 -6.41 5.43 -18.48
N TYR A 188 -6.02 5.12 -17.25
CA TYR A 188 -4.65 5.28 -16.80
C TYR A 188 -3.81 4.05 -17.13
N ASP A 189 -2.75 4.24 -17.89
CA ASP A 189 -1.76 3.22 -18.23
C ASP A 189 -0.85 2.90 -17.03
N GLY A 190 -1.30 2.02 -16.14
CA GLY A 190 -0.57 1.66 -14.94
C GLY A 190 -0.84 0.24 -14.47
N ASP A 191 0.10 -0.69 -14.70
CA ASP A 191 0.00 -2.08 -14.23
C ASP A 191 -0.38 -2.18 -12.75
N GLY A 192 -1.46 -2.91 -12.46
CA GLY A 192 -1.94 -3.15 -11.11
C GLY A 192 -2.43 -1.90 -10.39
N MET A 193 -2.74 -0.81 -11.13
CA MET A 193 -3.37 0.38 -10.58
C MET A 193 -4.82 0.04 -10.18
N PRO A 194 -5.24 0.37 -8.95
CA PRO A 194 -6.65 0.37 -8.60
C PRO A 194 -7.44 1.33 -9.48
N HIS A 195 -8.52 0.85 -10.08
CA HIS A 195 -9.39 1.66 -10.92
C HIS A 195 -10.77 1.86 -10.31
N PHE A 196 -11.39 2.96 -10.67
CA PHE A 196 -12.80 3.22 -10.43
C PHE A 196 -13.44 3.84 -11.67
N SER A 197 -14.47 3.19 -12.20
CA SER A 197 -15.14 3.59 -13.44
C SER A 197 -16.25 4.61 -13.22
N GLY A 198 -16.52 4.97 -11.99
CA GLY A 198 -17.71 5.70 -11.56
C GLY A 198 -18.80 4.76 -11.01
N TYR A 199 -19.87 5.36 -10.50
CA TYR A 199 -21.00 4.59 -9.99
C TYR A 199 -21.86 4.01 -11.13
N PRO A 200 -22.54 2.87 -10.91
CA PRO A 200 -23.50 2.34 -11.87
C PRO A 200 -24.54 3.40 -12.28
N GLY A 201 -24.79 3.54 -13.58
CA GLY A 201 -25.65 4.57 -14.15
C GLY A 201 -24.91 5.82 -14.65
N GLN A 202 -23.59 5.91 -14.49
CA GLN A 202 -22.77 7.02 -15.03
C GLN A 202 -22.17 6.73 -16.43
N GLY A 203 -22.46 5.57 -17.03
CA GLY A 203 -22.06 5.23 -18.39
C GLY A 203 -20.65 4.64 -18.52
N GLY A 204 -20.05 4.20 -17.42
CA GLY A 204 -18.70 3.66 -17.38
C GLY A 204 -17.63 4.73 -17.66
N TYR A 205 -16.39 4.29 -17.84
CA TYR A 205 -15.26 5.16 -18.15
C TYR A 205 -14.41 4.56 -19.27
N ASN A 206 -13.66 5.38 -20.00
CA ASN A 206 -12.71 4.88 -20.99
C ASN A 206 -11.70 3.94 -20.33
N TRP A 207 -11.38 2.83 -20.99
CA TRP A 207 -10.54 1.79 -20.45
C TRP A 207 -9.39 1.43 -21.38
N ASP A 208 -8.17 1.49 -20.87
CA ASP A 208 -6.95 1.00 -21.49
C ASP A 208 -6.58 -0.33 -20.81
N MET A 209 -7.10 -1.44 -21.34
CA MET A 209 -7.03 -2.77 -20.70
C MET A 209 -5.66 -3.43 -20.85
N ASP A 210 -4.98 -3.20 -21.98
CA ASP A 210 -3.68 -3.80 -22.26
C ASP A 210 -2.49 -2.85 -21.97
N HIS A 211 -2.79 -1.68 -21.42
CA HIS A 211 -1.83 -0.66 -21.00
C HIS A 211 -0.91 -0.18 -22.16
N ASP A 212 -1.43 -0.09 -23.39
CA ASP A 212 -0.69 0.39 -24.56
C ASP A 212 -0.80 1.92 -24.75
N GLY A 213 -1.54 2.61 -23.90
CA GLY A 213 -1.82 4.04 -23.96
C GLY A 213 -2.95 4.40 -24.91
N LYS A 214 -3.75 3.41 -25.36
CA LYS A 214 -4.93 3.60 -26.20
C LYS A 214 -6.15 2.97 -25.55
N VAL A 215 -7.28 3.62 -25.77
CA VAL A 215 -8.54 3.15 -25.22
C VAL A 215 -9.07 1.96 -26.00
N ASP A 216 -9.30 0.84 -25.32
CA ASP A 216 -9.96 -0.37 -25.87
C ASP A 216 -11.48 -0.27 -25.94
N GLY A 217 -12.06 0.67 -25.22
CA GLY A 217 -13.50 0.87 -25.12
C GLY A 217 -13.90 1.54 -23.80
N LYS A 218 -15.08 1.19 -23.29
CA LYS A 218 -15.55 1.62 -21.97
C LYS A 218 -15.74 0.44 -21.04
N THR A 219 -15.52 0.68 -19.76
CA THR A 219 -15.87 -0.28 -18.70
C THR A 219 -17.37 -0.54 -18.67
N GLU A 220 -17.75 -1.69 -18.12
CA GLU A 220 -19.16 -1.99 -17.87
C GLU A 220 -19.71 -1.10 -16.76
N ASP A 221 -20.95 -0.63 -16.97
CA ASP A 221 -21.67 0.26 -16.05
C ASP A 221 -22.68 -0.54 -15.20
N THR A 222 -22.15 -1.48 -14.41
CA THR A 222 -22.96 -2.41 -13.61
C THR A 222 -22.55 -2.40 -12.12
N VAL A 223 -23.44 -2.88 -11.26
CA VAL A 223 -23.15 -3.09 -9.83
C VAL A 223 -22.04 -4.12 -9.65
N GLU A 224 -22.01 -5.14 -10.51
CA GLU A 224 -20.99 -6.19 -10.47
C GLU A 224 -19.60 -5.64 -10.78
N ASN A 225 -19.47 -4.75 -11.79
CA ASN A 225 -18.19 -4.09 -12.08
C ASN A 225 -17.76 -3.17 -10.93
N PHE A 226 -18.66 -2.34 -10.42
CA PHE A 226 -18.39 -1.51 -9.23
C PHE A 226 -17.91 -2.34 -8.05
N ALA A 227 -18.59 -3.46 -7.76
CA ALA A 227 -18.20 -4.37 -6.69
C ALA A 227 -16.80 -4.97 -6.91
N ALA A 228 -16.51 -5.41 -8.13
CA ALA A 228 -15.24 -6.02 -8.49
C ALA A 228 -14.07 -5.03 -8.40
N GLU A 229 -14.27 -3.81 -8.89
CA GLU A 229 -13.26 -2.75 -8.80
C GLU A 229 -12.92 -2.46 -7.34
N VAL A 230 -13.90 -2.14 -6.49
CA VAL A 230 -13.65 -1.80 -5.08
C VAL A 230 -13.01 -2.96 -4.32
N ALA A 231 -13.43 -4.20 -4.55
CA ALA A 231 -12.82 -5.38 -3.93
C ALA A 231 -11.40 -5.66 -4.45
N GLY A 232 -11.07 -5.18 -5.63
CA GLY A 232 -9.76 -5.33 -6.26
C GLY A 232 -8.72 -4.32 -5.80
N TRP A 233 -9.08 -3.26 -5.08
CA TRP A 233 -8.16 -2.22 -4.68
C TRP A 233 -7.03 -2.73 -3.79
N ARG A 234 -5.81 -2.33 -4.11
CA ARG A 234 -4.57 -2.66 -3.39
C ARG A 234 -3.81 -1.38 -3.08
N THR A 235 -3.31 -1.27 -1.86
CA THR A 235 -2.42 -0.18 -1.48
C THR A 235 -1.08 -0.27 -2.20
N LYS A 236 -0.28 0.79 -2.16
CA LYS A 236 1.05 0.79 -2.78
C LYS A 236 2.00 -0.22 -2.14
N ARG A 237 1.88 -0.48 -0.84
CA ARG A 237 2.63 -1.57 -0.19
C ARG A 237 2.17 -2.94 -0.65
N GLU A 238 0.88 -3.16 -0.77
CA GLU A 238 0.31 -4.44 -1.23
C GLU A 238 0.61 -4.76 -2.70
N ARG A 239 0.86 -3.74 -3.52
CA ARG A 239 1.34 -3.91 -4.90
C ARG A 239 2.78 -4.40 -4.97
N GLY A 240 3.58 -4.20 -3.92
CA GLY A 240 4.91 -4.77 -3.76
C GLY A 240 5.82 -4.56 -4.96
N ASP A 241 6.42 -5.65 -5.47
CA ASP A 241 7.35 -5.60 -6.60
C ASP A 241 6.72 -5.15 -7.93
N SER A 242 5.40 -5.21 -8.08
CA SER A 242 4.71 -4.67 -9.28
C SER A 242 4.72 -3.14 -9.32
N TYR A 243 4.98 -2.47 -8.18
CA TYR A 243 5.04 -1.01 -8.12
C TYR A 243 6.43 -0.51 -7.72
N ARG A 244 7.33 -0.52 -8.71
CA ARG A 244 8.71 -0.03 -8.56
C ARG A 244 8.86 1.36 -9.16
N MET A 245 9.66 2.20 -8.49
CA MET A 245 9.93 3.55 -8.96
C MET A 245 11.36 3.98 -8.54
N GLY A 246 12.17 4.35 -9.50
CA GLY A 246 13.53 4.83 -9.23
C GLY A 246 14.40 3.79 -8.53
N VAL A 247 14.74 4.04 -7.26
CA VAL A 247 15.74 3.24 -6.51
C VAL A 247 15.18 1.98 -5.83
N GLY A 248 13.85 1.78 -5.81
CA GLY A 248 13.25 0.62 -5.16
C GLY A 248 11.75 0.53 -5.39
N THR A 249 11.07 -0.36 -4.66
CA THR A 249 9.61 -0.34 -4.58
C THR A 249 9.15 0.91 -3.84
N TRP A 250 7.87 1.25 -3.95
CA TRP A 250 7.30 2.32 -3.13
C TRP A 250 7.52 2.05 -1.63
N ALA A 251 7.29 0.80 -1.20
CA ALA A 251 7.51 0.36 0.18
C ALA A 251 8.96 0.55 0.64
N ASP A 252 9.95 0.10 -0.15
CA ASP A 252 11.39 0.28 0.17
C ASP A 252 11.74 1.75 0.41
N GLN A 253 11.20 2.64 -0.43
CA GLN A 253 11.48 4.07 -0.34
C GLN A 253 10.77 4.69 0.87
N MET A 254 9.53 4.27 1.16
CA MET A 254 8.80 4.74 2.32
C MET A 254 9.48 4.27 3.63
N ASP A 255 9.94 3.03 3.70
CA ASP A 255 10.70 2.53 4.85
C ASP A 255 11.96 3.37 5.14
N THR A 256 12.55 3.96 4.09
CA THR A 256 13.70 4.88 4.26
C THR A 256 13.27 6.17 4.97
N PHE A 257 12.14 6.76 4.59
CA PHE A 257 11.61 7.95 5.24
C PHE A 257 11.10 7.66 6.65
N GLU A 258 10.44 6.53 6.86
CA GLU A 258 9.96 6.12 8.18
C GLU A 258 11.12 6.05 9.18
N ARG A 259 12.23 5.39 8.80
CA ARG A 259 13.45 5.34 9.63
C ARG A 259 14.10 6.70 9.85
N LEU A 260 14.05 7.56 8.83
CA LEU A 260 14.62 8.92 8.93
C LEU A 260 13.88 9.76 9.96
N PHE A 261 12.56 9.66 10.01
CA PHE A 261 11.71 10.50 10.85
C PHE A 261 11.59 10.02 12.30
N VAL A 262 11.99 8.77 12.61
CA VAL A 262 12.04 8.29 14.01
C VAL A 262 12.95 9.17 14.85
N GLY A 263 12.44 9.63 15.99
CA GLY A 263 13.08 10.55 16.93
C GLY A 263 12.84 12.04 16.63
N MET A 264 12.21 12.38 15.50
CA MET A 264 11.78 13.75 15.18
C MET A 264 10.38 14.03 15.74
N THR A 265 10.12 15.27 16.11
CA THR A 265 8.77 15.77 16.29
C THR A 265 8.14 16.03 14.92
N VAL A 266 6.82 16.18 14.86
CA VAL A 266 6.13 16.49 13.61
C VAL A 266 6.59 17.83 13.02
N ASP A 267 6.85 18.83 13.86
CA ASP A 267 7.39 20.14 13.43
C ASP A 267 8.79 19.97 12.80
N GLU A 268 9.64 19.12 13.39
CA GLU A 268 10.97 18.80 12.83
C GLU A 268 10.86 18.04 11.48
N VAL A 269 9.84 17.18 11.29
CA VAL A 269 9.55 16.55 9.99
C VAL A 269 9.14 17.58 8.95
N GLU A 270 8.28 18.52 9.30
CA GLU A 270 7.87 19.62 8.41
C GLU A 270 9.05 20.54 8.06
N GLU A 271 9.89 20.89 9.03
CA GLU A 271 11.13 21.66 8.80
C GLU A 271 12.09 20.89 7.89
N TRP A 272 12.27 19.57 8.13
CA TRP A 272 13.08 18.71 7.27
C TRP A 272 12.55 18.74 5.83
N PHE A 273 11.24 18.53 5.67
CA PHE A 273 10.60 18.58 4.35
C PHE A 273 10.82 19.94 3.67
N ALA A 274 10.52 21.03 4.34
CA ALA A 274 10.67 22.38 3.79
C ALA A 274 12.12 22.69 3.38
N LYS A 275 13.10 22.21 4.14
CA LYS A 275 14.53 22.51 3.91
C LYS A 275 15.17 21.61 2.85
N TYR A 276 14.86 20.31 2.85
CA TYR A 276 15.64 19.30 2.15
C TYR A 276 14.94 18.71 0.92
N THR A 277 13.73 19.17 0.60
CA THR A 277 13.03 18.73 -0.61
C THR A 277 12.86 19.85 -1.63
N SER A 278 12.57 19.48 -2.86
CA SER A 278 12.24 20.39 -3.95
C SER A 278 10.88 21.06 -3.72
N ASP A 279 10.83 22.39 -3.76
CA ASP A 279 9.58 23.17 -3.66
C ASP A 279 8.61 22.88 -4.81
N ARG A 280 9.11 22.29 -5.89
CA ARG A 280 8.35 21.99 -7.11
C ARG A 280 7.62 20.66 -7.05
N ASN A 281 8.19 19.65 -6.40
CA ASN A 281 7.66 18.28 -6.45
C ASN A 281 7.86 17.48 -5.17
N GLY A 282 8.27 18.09 -4.07
CA GLY A 282 8.42 17.44 -2.76
C GLY A 282 9.42 16.29 -2.68
N ARG A 283 10.29 16.13 -3.69
CA ARG A 283 11.32 15.07 -3.71
C ARG A 283 12.57 15.54 -2.99
N PRO A 284 13.32 14.65 -2.30
CA PRO A 284 14.60 15.02 -1.71
C PRO A 284 15.53 15.68 -2.73
N LEU A 285 16.18 16.76 -2.30
CA LEU A 285 17.21 17.41 -3.11
C LEU A 285 18.38 16.47 -3.34
N LYS A 286 19.01 16.54 -4.48
CA LYS A 286 20.14 15.68 -4.84
C LYS A 286 21.24 16.43 -5.58
N PRO A 287 22.49 15.98 -5.49
CA PRO A 287 23.58 16.54 -6.30
C PRO A 287 23.29 16.34 -7.78
N GLY A 288 23.72 17.29 -8.60
CA GLY A 288 23.59 17.20 -10.05
C GLY A 288 22.16 17.38 -10.58
N SER A 289 21.25 17.99 -9.80
CA SER A 289 19.94 18.38 -10.31
C SER A 289 20.08 19.29 -11.54
N THR A 290 19.31 18.99 -12.58
CA THR A 290 19.23 19.84 -13.79
C THR A 290 18.28 21.03 -13.60
N ASN A 291 17.45 21.02 -12.56
CA ASN A 291 16.60 22.14 -12.20
C ASN A 291 17.41 23.17 -11.42
N GLU A 292 17.44 24.41 -11.87
CA GLU A 292 18.28 25.47 -11.30
C GLU A 292 17.87 25.85 -9.85
N GLN A 293 16.57 25.82 -9.52
CA GLN A 293 16.08 26.12 -8.18
C GLN A 293 16.48 25.01 -7.21
N ASP A 294 16.25 23.74 -7.57
CA ASP A 294 16.65 22.59 -6.76
C ASP A 294 18.17 22.55 -6.54
N LYS A 295 18.94 22.86 -7.61
CA LYS A 295 20.39 22.94 -7.53
C LYS A 295 20.84 24.05 -6.59
N ALA A 296 20.29 25.25 -6.69
CA ALA A 296 20.64 26.38 -5.84
C ALA A 296 20.28 26.08 -4.38
N LYS A 297 19.12 25.45 -4.12
CA LYS A 297 18.70 25.04 -2.78
C LYS A 297 19.63 23.98 -2.19
N PHE A 298 20.06 22.99 -2.99
CA PHE A 298 21.03 21.97 -2.58
C PHE A 298 22.42 22.57 -2.30
N ASP A 299 22.92 23.44 -3.20
CA ASP A 299 24.25 24.06 -3.06
C ASP A 299 24.34 25.02 -1.85
N ALA A 300 23.21 25.51 -1.34
CA ALA A 300 23.14 26.34 -0.14
C ALA A 300 23.23 25.54 1.18
N LEU A 301 23.12 24.22 1.14
CA LEU A 301 23.24 23.35 2.31
C LEU A 301 24.71 23.18 2.73
N THR A 302 24.94 22.87 4.01
CA THR A 302 26.27 22.52 4.50
C THR A 302 26.76 21.20 3.91
N ALA A 303 28.05 20.93 3.99
CA ALA A 303 28.62 19.67 3.50
C ALA A 303 28.05 18.44 4.21
N GLU A 304 27.77 18.57 5.51
CA GLU A 304 27.15 17.52 6.33
C GLU A 304 25.70 17.25 5.88
N GLU A 305 24.93 18.30 5.58
CA GLU A 305 23.56 18.18 5.09
C GLU A 305 23.50 17.60 3.68
N GLN A 306 24.44 17.99 2.82
CA GLN A 306 24.58 17.39 1.49
C GLN A 306 24.93 15.90 1.57
N ALA A 307 25.81 15.52 2.51
CA ALA A 307 26.16 14.11 2.74
C ALA A 307 24.96 13.30 3.27
N MET A 308 24.21 13.85 4.23
CA MET A 308 22.97 13.23 4.73
C MET A 308 21.97 13.01 3.59
N LEU A 309 21.75 14.02 2.73
CA LEU A 309 20.86 13.87 1.57
C LEU A 309 21.37 12.86 0.55
N ALA A 310 22.68 12.76 0.34
CA ALA A 310 23.26 11.73 -0.52
C ALA A 310 22.90 10.32 -0.02
N ASP A 311 22.93 10.10 1.30
CA ASP A 311 22.49 8.83 1.90
C ASP A 311 20.99 8.61 1.71
N VAL A 312 20.14 9.62 1.97
CA VAL A 312 18.68 9.53 1.79
C VAL A 312 18.32 9.15 0.35
N VAL A 313 18.90 9.81 -0.66
CA VAL A 313 18.54 9.57 -2.06
C VAL A 313 19.03 8.22 -2.60
N THR A 314 19.90 7.50 -1.89
CA THR A 314 20.21 6.11 -2.23
C THR A 314 19.05 5.17 -1.92
N GLY A 315 18.25 5.48 -0.89
CA GLY A 315 17.08 4.68 -0.46
C GLY A 315 15.74 5.25 -0.89
N ALA A 316 15.61 6.57 -1.05
CA ALA A 316 14.35 7.22 -1.38
C ALA A 316 14.52 8.46 -2.26
N THR A 317 13.80 8.48 -3.37
CA THR A 317 13.76 9.60 -4.35
C THR A 317 12.32 10.04 -4.67
N MET A 318 11.33 9.42 -4.05
CA MET A 318 9.93 9.75 -4.26
C MET A 318 9.55 11.05 -3.54
N SER A 319 8.42 11.62 -3.92
CA SER A 319 7.85 12.80 -3.28
C SER A 319 7.23 12.47 -1.93
N LEU A 320 7.37 13.38 -0.97
CA LEU A 320 6.67 13.35 0.32
C LEU A 320 5.38 14.19 0.29
N ASN A 321 5.28 15.13 -0.65
CA ASN A 321 4.08 15.94 -0.86
C ASN A 321 4.05 16.43 -2.30
N ASP A 322 3.16 15.86 -3.09
CA ASP A 322 2.78 16.33 -4.41
C ASP A 322 1.35 15.87 -4.73
N SER A 323 0.93 15.97 -6.00
CA SER A 323 -0.41 15.54 -6.40
C SER A 323 -0.70 14.04 -6.21
N HIS A 324 0.32 13.21 -5.93
CA HIS A 324 0.13 11.78 -5.64
C HIS A 324 -0.15 11.51 -4.16
N GLY A 325 -0.03 12.50 -3.27
CA GLY A 325 -0.33 12.35 -1.86
C GLY A 325 0.53 13.25 -0.97
N ASN A 326 0.05 13.48 0.25
CA ASN A 326 0.73 14.31 1.25
C ASN A 326 1.05 13.48 2.51
N ILE A 327 2.24 12.91 2.53
CA ILE A 327 2.73 12.08 3.63
C ILE A 327 2.96 12.93 4.89
N VAL A 328 3.49 14.13 4.71
CA VAL A 328 3.77 15.05 5.83
C VAL A 328 2.47 15.45 6.55
N GLU A 329 1.41 15.72 5.78
CA GLU A 329 0.08 16.03 6.33
C GLU A 329 -0.54 14.83 7.07
N ALA A 330 -0.42 13.62 6.51
CA ALA A 330 -0.92 12.41 7.16
C ALA A 330 -0.22 12.18 8.53
N ILE A 331 1.09 12.45 8.62
CA ILE A 331 1.83 12.40 9.89
C ILE A 331 1.33 13.48 10.86
N ARG A 332 1.04 14.70 10.38
CA ARG A 332 0.46 15.79 11.17
C ARG A 332 -0.91 15.40 11.72
N PHE A 333 -1.79 14.86 10.89
CA PHE A 333 -3.11 14.40 11.32
C PHE A 333 -3.02 13.26 12.34
N ALA A 334 -2.07 12.33 12.18
CA ALA A 334 -1.83 11.30 13.19
C ALA A 334 -1.45 11.90 14.54
N TYR A 335 -0.64 12.96 14.57
CA TYR A 335 -0.28 13.66 15.81
C TYR A 335 -1.48 14.36 16.44
N GLU A 336 -2.32 15.02 15.66
CA GLU A 336 -3.51 15.73 16.13
C GLU A 336 -4.57 14.76 16.69
N ASN A 337 -4.70 13.58 16.09
CA ASN A 337 -5.68 12.54 16.45
C ASN A 337 -5.16 11.52 17.47
N ARG A 338 -3.95 11.70 18.03
CA ARG A 338 -3.34 10.71 18.89
C ARG A 338 -4.05 10.51 20.22
N ILE A 339 -4.09 9.26 20.66
CA ILE A 339 -4.63 8.82 21.95
C ILE A 339 -3.52 8.21 22.80
N GLY A 340 -3.54 8.46 24.12
CA GLY A 340 -2.59 7.84 25.04
C GLY A 340 -2.88 6.36 25.21
N LEU A 341 -1.82 5.55 25.26
CA LEU A 341 -1.92 4.10 25.45
C LEU A 341 -1.45 3.72 26.86
N ASP A 342 -2.10 2.68 27.41
CA ASP A 342 -1.67 1.99 28.63
C ASP A 342 -1.24 0.57 28.24
N ILE A 343 0.00 0.45 27.78
CA ILE A 343 0.60 -0.81 27.31
C ILE A 343 1.99 -1.01 27.90
N ASN A 344 2.41 -2.27 27.99
CA ASN A 344 3.74 -2.62 28.53
C ASN A 344 4.83 -2.71 27.42
N GLY A 345 4.46 -2.57 26.16
CA GLY A 345 5.33 -2.63 24.98
C GLY A 345 4.60 -3.17 23.77
N ALA A 346 5.29 -3.18 22.63
CA ALA A 346 4.80 -3.78 21.41
C ALA A 346 5.98 -4.30 20.56
N ALA A 347 5.78 -5.44 19.90
CA ALA A 347 6.78 -6.07 19.04
C ALA A 347 6.54 -5.78 17.55
N SER A 348 5.32 -5.41 17.18
CA SER A 348 4.99 -5.01 15.80
C SER A 348 3.81 -4.05 15.75
N MET A 349 3.76 -3.26 14.69
CA MET A 349 2.65 -2.39 14.35
C MET A 349 2.14 -2.72 12.96
N GLY A 350 0.82 -2.66 12.76
CA GLY A 350 0.20 -2.94 11.49
C GLY A 350 -0.82 -1.88 11.09
N LEU A 351 -0.96 -1.70 9.78
CA LEU A 351 -1.99 -0.89 9.16
C LEU A 351 -2.76 -1.77 8.18
N GLY A 352 -4.06 -1.96 8.42
CA GLY A 352 -4.95 -2.71 7.55
C GLY A 352 -5.98 -1.79 6.92
N LEU A 353 -6.05 -1.76 5.60
CA LEU A 353 -7.14 -1.15 4.84
C LEU A 353 -7.97 -2.23 4.18
N LEU A 354 -9.28 -2.19 4.40
CA LEU A 354 -10.23 -3.02 3.66
C LEU A 354 -11.34 -2.15 3.06
N SER A 355 -11.46 -2.22 1.74
CA SER A 355 -12.47 -1.49 0.98
C SER A 355 -13.63 -2.41 0.61
N THR A 356 -14.86 -1.98 0.85
CA THR A 356 -16.08 -2.68 0.46
C THR A 356 -17.03 -1.73 -0.26
N HIS A 357 -17.88 -2.28 -1.12
CA HIS A 357 -18.95 -1.53 -1.77
C HIS A 357 -20.29 -1.78 -1.06
N ARG A 358 -21.22 -0.85 -1.23
CA ARG A 358 -22.58 -1.01 -0.76
C ARG A 358 -23.58 -0.49 -1.81
N VAL A 359 -24.65 -1.24 -1.99
CA VAL A 359 -25.83 -0.82 -2.72
C VAL A 359 -26.94 -0.53 -1.70
N GLY A 360 -27.46 0.68 -1.70
CA GLY A 360 -28.48 1.10 -0.73
C GLY A 360 -27.99 2.16 0.28
N PRO A 361 -28.91 2.68 1.11
CA PRO A 361 -30.23 2.13 1.50
C PRO A 361 -31.39 2.56 0.60
N GLY A 362 -31.60 1.94 -0.53
CA GLY A 362 -32.70 2.23 -1.42
C GLY A 362 -32.33 3.16 -2.57
N SER A 363 -33.28 3.97 -3.01
CA SER A 363 -33.14 4.91 -4.13
C SER A 363 -33.75 6.25 -3.75
N ASP A 364 -33.31 7.31 -4.43
CA ASP A 364 -33.95 8.61 -4.36
C ASP A 364 -35.35 8.62 -5.00
N ASP A 365 -36.03 9.77 -4.97
CA ASP A 365 -37.39 9.94 -5.51
C ASP A 365 -37.48 9.82 -7.04
N THR A 366 -36.34 9.86 -7.75
CA THR A 366 -36.26 9.59 -9.19
C THR A 366 -36.04 8.11 -9.49
N GLY A 367 -35.80 7.28 -8.48
CA GLY A 367 -35.50 5.86 -8.61
C GLY A 367 -34.00 5.55 -8.81
N THR A 368 -33.12 6.54 -8.68
CA THR A 368 -31.68 6.33 -8.77
C THR A 368 -31.16 5.70 -7.47
N PRO A 369 -30.51 4.52 -7.52
CA PRO A 369 -30.00 3.87 -6.32
C PRO A 369 -28.94 4.71 -5.60
N VAL A 370 -28.86 4.52 -4.29
CA VAL A 370 -27.74 4.99 -3.48
C VAL A 370 -26.62 3.96 -3.52
N TYR A 371 -25.39 4.41 -3.65
CA TYR A 371 -24.18 3.60 -3.53
C TYR A 371 -23.24 4.20 -2.51
N SER A 372 -22.40 3.37 -1.90
CA SER A 372 -21.25 3.85 -1.12
C SER A 372 -20.03 2.94 -1.24
N ILE A 373 -18.88 3.56 -1.04
CA ILE A 373 -17.59 2.90 -0.84
C ILE A 373 -17.27 3.03 0.64
N ASN A 374 -16.96 1.91 1.28
CA ASN A 374 -16.64 1.85 2.69
C ASN A 374 -15.20 1.37 2.87
N GLN A 375 -14.38 2.18 3.53
CA GLN A 375 -12.98 1.90 3.81
C GLN A 375 -12.78 1.82 5.31
N VAL A 376 -12.37 0.67 5.80
CA VAL A 376 -12.05 0.44 7.21
C VAL A 376 -10.54 0.43 7.38
N PHE A 377 -10.05 1.24 8.30
CA PHE A 377 -8.63 1.36 8.66
C PHE A 377 -8.42 0.78 10.05
N ALA A 378 -7.65 -0.29 10.17
CA ALA A 378 -7.26 -0.88 11.45
C ALA A 378 -5.78 -0.60 11.73
N ASN A 379 -5.50 0.15 12.77
CA ASN A 379 -4.17 0.50 13.24
C ASN A 379 -3.90 -0.28 14.51
N THR A 380 -3.12 -1.36 14.44
CA THR A 380 -3.00 -2.34 15.50
C THR A 380 -1.56 -2.49 15.95
N LEU A 381 -1.35 -2.54 17.26
CA LEU A 381 -0.10 -2.94 17.89
C LEU A 381 -0.23 -4.36 18.40
N PHE A 382 0.81 -5.15 18.16
CA PHE A 382 0.86 -6.55 18.60
C PHE A 382 2.06 -6.76 19.51
N ASP A 383 1.87 -7.58 20.54
CA ASP A 383 2.94 -8.06 21.40
C ASP A 383 3.79 -9.15 20.72
N GLY A 384 4.78 -9.69 21.43
CA GLY A 384 5.66 -10.75 20.93
C GLY A 384 4.97 -12.11 20.67
N GLU A 385 3.75 -12.28 21.17
CA GLU A 385 2.91 -13.48 20.99
C GLU A 385 1.86 -13.29 19.88
N GLY A 386 1.82 -12.11 19.26
CA GLY A 386 0.85 -11.74 18.22
C GLY A 386 -0.53 -11.38 18.76
N ARG A 387 -0.64 -11.05 20.05
CA ARG A 387 -1.85 -10.53 20.65
C ARG A 387 -1.95 -9.03 20.45
N ILE A 388 -3.16 -8.54 20.35
CA ILE A 388 -3.46 -7.11 20.23
C ILE A 388 -3.07 -6.43 21.55
N ALA A 389 -2.01 -5.62 21.52
CA ALA A 389 -1.61 -4.78 22.64
C ALA A 389 -2.41 -3.47 22.69
N ALA A 390 -2.69 -2.89 21.53
CA ALA A 390 -3.59 -1.76 21.34
C ALA A 390 -4.14 -1.78 19.91
N ILE A 391 -5.31 -1.19 19.73
CA ILE A 391 -5.94 -1.08 18.42
C ILE A 391 -6.71 0.24 18.31
N HIS A 392 -6.65 0.84 17.14
CA HIS A 392 -7.43 2.02 16.77
C HIS A 392 -8.01 1.83 15.39
N VAL A 393 -9.33 1.71 15.32
CA VAL A 393 -10.08 1.53 14.07
C VAL A 393 -10.77 2.82 13.69
N ASP A 394 -10.70 3.21 12.43
CA ASP A 394 -11.49 4.28 11.85
C ASP A 394 -12.11 3.85 10.53
N GLN A 395 -13.06 4.61 10.03
CA GLN A 395 -13.77 4.27 8.80
C GLN A 395 -14.14 5.52 8.02
N LEU A 396 -13.88 5.48 6.71
CA LEU A 396 -14.38 6.45 5.75
C LEU A 396 -15.49 5.79 4.92
N GLU A 397 -16.71 6.33 4.99
CA GLU A 397 -17.84 5.95 4.14
C GLU A 397 -18.12 7.10 3.18
N ILE A 398 -17.98 6.83 1.88
CA ILE A 398 -18.16 7.80 0.80
C ILE A 398 -19.39 7.37 0.01
N SER A 399 -20.46 8.15 0.05
CA SER A 399 -21.71 7.82 -0.64
C SER A 399 -21.94 8.66 -1.89
N THR A 400 -22.88 8.21 -2.70
CA THR A 400 -23.46 9.07 -3.76
C THR A 400 -24.23 10.23 -3.13
N PRO A 401 -24.24 11.42 -3.77
CA PRO A 401 -24.84 12.63 -3.20
C PRO A 401 -26.37 12.60 -3.00
N ASN A 402 -27.06 11.60 -3.55
CA ASN A 402 -28.48 11.38 -3.32
C ASN A 402 -28.78 10.60 -2.01
N TYR A 403 -27.76 10.41 -1.16
CA TYR A 403 -27.95 9.80 0.15
C TYR A 403 -28.34 10.84 1.20
N ASP A 404 -29.48 10.63 1.84
CA ASP A 404 -29.98 11.45 2.95
C ASP A 404 -29.19 11.16 4.23
N GLY A 405 -28.00 11.75 4.35
CA GLY A 405 -27.10 11.54 5.49
C GLY A 405 -26.28 12.79 5.81
N ALA A 406 -26.75 13.64 6.73
CA ALA A 406 -26.04 14.85 7.12
C ALA A 406 -24.58 14.60 7.50
N GLY A 407 -23.65 15.32 6.85
CA GLY A 407 -22.22 15.20 7.06
C GLY A 407 -21.60 13.92 6.50
N MET A 408 -22.32 13.23 5.62
CA MET A 408 -21.77 12.10 4.86
C MET A 408 -20.76 12.62 3.83
N PRO A 409 -19.55 12.03 3.73
CA PRO A 409 -18.69 12.24 2.59
C PRO A 409 -19.37 11.82 1.30
N HIS A 410 -19.36 12.69 0.30
CA HIS A 410 -19.94 12.38 -1.01
C HIS A 410 -18.87 12.30 -2.08
N PHE A 411 -19.15 11.50 -3.10
CA PHE A 411 -18.42 11.47 -4.35
C PHE A 411 -19.41 11.38 -5.51
N SER A 412 -19.32 12.33 -6.43
CA SER A 412 -20.25 12.48 -7.56
C SER A 412 -19.81 11.73 -8.82
N GLY A 413 -18.65 11.08 -8.77
CA GLY A 413 -17.95 10.53 -9.93
C GLY A 413 -16.86 11.47 -10.44
N PHE A 414 -16.13 11.03 -11.45
CA PHE A 414 -15.06 11.83 -12.05
C PHE A 414 -15.63 12.93 -12.97
N PRO A 415 -14.89 14.04 -13.14
CA PRO A 415 -15.28 15.08 -14.09
C PRO A 415 -15.56 14.52 -15.49
N GLY A 416 -16.64 14.98 -16.13
CA GLY A 416 -17.10 14.49 -17.44
C GLY A 416 -18.09 13.35 -17.38
N GLN A 417 -18.44 12.83 -16.20
CA GLN A 417 -19.48 11.81 -16.01
C GLN A 417 -20.90 12.39 -15.81
N GLY A 418 -21.06 13.72 -15.91
CA GLY A 418 -22.35 14.40 -15.84
C GLY A 418 -22.91 14.64 -14.44
N GLY A 419 -22.05 14.49 -13.41
CA GLY A 419 -22.44 14.63 -12.02
C GLY A 419 -23.38 13.52 -11.54
N TYR A 420 -23.89 13.65 -10.30
CA TYR A 420 -24.80 12.70 -9.69
C TYR A 420 -26.02 13.41 -9.07
N ASN A 421 -27.11 12.71 -8.86
CA ASN A 421 -28.29 13.27 -8.20
C ASN A 421 -27.91 13.75 -6.80
N LEU A 422 -28.39 14.92 -6.41
CA LEU A 422 -28.07 15.57 -5.14
C LEU A 422 -29.33 15.81 -4.31
N ASP A 423 -29.35 15.35 -3.08
CA ASP A 423 -30.33 15.68 -2.05
C ASP A 423 -29.64 16.63 -1.03
N LEU A 424 -29.75 17.93 -1.27
CA LEU A 424 -28.99 18.96 -0.54
C LEU A 424 -29.52 19.20 0.87
N ASP A 425 -30.85 19.16 1.04
CA ASP A 425 -31.52 19.44 2.31
C ASP A 425 -31.89 18.16 3.09
N HIS A 426 -31.52 16.99 2.55
CA HIS A 426 -31.72 15.69 3.16
C HIS A 426 -33.19 15.35 3.42
N ASP A 427 -34.10 15.78 2.54
CA ASP A 427 -35.53 15.51 2.64
C ASP A 427 -35.96 14.21 1.91
N GLY A 428 -35.02 13.51 1.27
CA GLY A 428 -35.22 12.30 0.48
C GLY A 428 -35.69 12.60 -0.94
N LYS A 429 -35.61 13.86 -1.41
CA LYS A 429 -35.91 14.25 -2.78
C LYS A 429 -34.70 14.91 -3.43
N VAL A 430 -34.56 14.70 -4.70
CA VAL A 430 -33.45 15.24 -5.48
C VAL A 430 -33.70 16.72 -5.80
N ASP A 431 -32.78 17.58 -5.38
CA ASP A 431 -32.74 19.01 -5.70
C ASP A 431 -32.18 19.32 -7.09
N GLY A 432 -31.48 18.35 -7.69
CA GLY A 432 -30.81 18.49 -8.97
C GLY A 432 -29.62 17.54 -9.12
N LYS A 433 -28.62 17.99 -9.87
CA LYS A 433 -27.37 17.28 -10.02
C LYS A 433 -26.21 18.09 -9.44
N THR A 434 -25.20 17.38 -8.98
CA THR A 434 -23.91 17.97 -8.55
C THR A 434 -23.18 18.61 -9.73
N GLY A 435 -22.21 19.46 -9.41
CA GLY A 435 -21.24 19.95 -10.39
C GLY A 435 -20.44 18.80 -11.03
N ASP A 436 -20.03 19.03 -12.28
CA ASP A 436 -19.25 18.09 -13.08
C ASP A 436 -17.97 18.78 -13.57
N SER A 437 -17.15 19.22 -12.63
CA SER A 437 -15.90 19.95 -12.93
C SER A 437 -14.76 19.48 -12.04
N GLU A 438 -13.54 19.69 -12.48
CA GLU A 438 -12.32 19.44 -11.69
C GLU A 438 -12.35 20.16 -10.33
N ALA A 439 -12.86 21.40 -10.29
CA ALA A 439 -12.97 22.16 -9.05
C ALA A 439 -13.97 21.53 -8.07
N PHE A 440 -15.07 20.98 -8.57
CA PHE A 440 -16.06 20.30 -7.74
C PHE A 440 -15.49 18.96 -7.21
N PHE A 441 -14.87 18.17 -8.06
CA PHE A 441 -14.17 16.95 -7.71
C PHE A 441 -13.12 17.17 -6.60
N ALA A 442 -12.30 18.23 -6.76
CA ALA A 442 -11.31 18.60 -5.75
C ALA A 442 -11.95 18.98 -4.40
N ALA A 443 -13.05 19.74 -4.44
CA ALA A 443 -13.75 20.18 -3.23
C ALA A 443 -14.43 19.01 -2.49
N GLU A 444 -15.01 18.05 -3.21
CA GLU A 444 -15.58 16.84 -2.59
C GLU A 444 -14.51 16.08 -1.80
N ILE A 445 -13.40 15.72 -2.45
CA ILE A 445 -12.34 14.93 -1.81
C ILE A 445 -11.75 15.66 -0.60
N ALA A 446 -11.53 16.96 -0.69
CA ALA A 446 -11.01 17.77 0.41
C ALA A 446 -11.98 17.87 1.60
N SER A 447 -13.27 17.58 1.39
CA SER A 447 -14.30 17.62 2.43
C SER A 447 -14.46 16.30 3.20
N TRP A 448 -13.86 15.20 2.74
CA TRP A 448 -14.08 13.88 3.33
C TRP A 448 -13.59 13.82 4.77
N LYS A 449 -14.44 13.25 5.63
CA LYS A 449 -14.16 13.03 7.05
C LYS A 449 -14.49 11.60 7.42
N THR A 450 -13.62 11.00 8.19
CA THR A 450 -13.86 9.66 8.75
C THR A 450 -15.00 9.67 9.76
N LYS A 451 -15.48 8.49 10.15
CA LYS A 451 -16.55 8.38 11.15
C LYS A 451 -16.13 8.92 12.51
N ARG A 452 -14.86 8.81 12.89
CA ARG A 452 -14.34 9.42 14.12
C ARG A 452 -14.29 10.93 14.02
N GLU A 453 -13.84 11.49 12.92
CA GLU A 453 -13.81 12.95 12.69
C GLU A 453 -15.20 13.59 12.63
N ARG A 454 -16.22 12.83 12.22
CA ARG A 454 -17.62 13.29 12.27
C ARG A 454 -18.17 13.39 13.71
N GLY A 455 -17.57 12.66 14.66
CA GLY A 455 -17.79 12.78 16.09
C GLY A 455 -19.26 12.77 16.49
N GLN A 456 -19.71 13.81 17.21
CA GLN A 456 -21.11 13.94 17.66
C GLN A 456 -22.12 14.09 16.51
N GLY A 457 -21.67 14.45 15.31
CA GLY A 457 -22.51 14.51 14.11
C GLY A 457 -22.92 13.09 13.60
N TYR A 458 -22.24 12.04 14.04
CA TYR A 458 -22.53 10.68 13.63
C TYR A 458 -22.84 9.77 14.83
N ARG A 459 -24.09 9.84 15.29
CA ARG A 459 -24.60 9.00 16.39
C ARG A 459 -25.47 7.87 15.85
N MET A 460 -25.33 6.69 16.46
CA MET A 460 -26.11 5.52 16.11
C MET A 460 -26.36 4.63 17.36
N GLY A 461 -27.62 4.30 17.61
CA GLY A 461 -27.97 3.44 18.76
C GLY A 461 -27.52 4.02 20.09
N VAL A 462 -26.61 3.32 20.78
CA VAL A 462 -26.19 3.62 22.17
C VAL A 462 -25.18 4.76 22.31
N GLY A 463 -24.50 5.15 21.23
CA GLY A 463 -23.46 6.19 21.28
C GLY A 463 -23.10 6.76 19.91
N THR A 464 -22.00 7.50 19.84
CA THR A 464 -21.36 7.82 18.55
C THR A 464 -20.75 6.54 17.96
N TRP A 465 -20.40 6.58 16.69
CA TRP A 465 -19.67 5.47 16.08
C TRP A 465 -18.34 5.22 16.82
N ALA A 466 -17.64 6.29 17.18
CA ALA A 466 -16.38 6.23 17.92
C ALA A 466 -16.55 5.59 19.30
N ASP A 467 -17.59 5.99 20.07
CA ASP A 467 -17.86 5.42 21.40
C ASP A 467 -18.08 3.89 21.30
N GLN A 468 -18.85 3.45 20.31
CA GLN A 468 -19.12 2.03 20.10
C GLN A 468 -17.88 1.26 19.62
N MET A 469 -17.06 1.87 18.78
CA MET A 469 -15.83 1.25 18.32
C MET A 469 -14.81 1.11 19.46
N ASN A 470 -14.69 2.11 20.33
CA ASN A 470 -13.84 2.02 21.52
C ASN A 470 -14.21 0.82 22.42
N THR A 471 -15.51 0.52 22.56
CA THR A 471 -15.97 -0.67 23.30
C THR A 471 -15.45 -1.98 22.67
N PHE A 472 -15.43 -2.07 21.34
CA PHE A 472 -14.88 -3.25 20.68
C PHE A 472 -13.33 -3.28 20.74
N GLU A 473 -12.69 -2.13 20.62
CA GLU A 473 -11.24 -2.02 20.75
C GLU A 473 -10.77 -2.51 22.12
N GLU A 474 -11.41 -2.06 23.19
CA GLU A 474 -11.16 -2.54 24.57
C GLU A 474 -11.40 -4.04 24.71
N LEU A 475 -12.46 -4.58 24.08
CA LEU A 475 -12.78 -6.00 24.11
C LEU A 475 -11.70 -6.86 23.43
N PHE A 476 -11.11 -6.37 22.34
CA PHE A 476 -10.16 -7.13 21.54
C PHE A 476 -8.71 -7.08 22.07
N VAL A 477 -8.38 -6.14 22.95
CA VAL A 477 -7.07 -6.10 23.60
C VAL A 477 -6.79 -7.41 24.33
N GLY A 478 -5.61 -7.99 24.12
CA GLY A 478 -5.18 -9.27 24.65
C GLY A 478 -5.60 -10.49 23.81
N MET A 479 -6.46 -10.33 22.80
CA MET A 479 -6.82 -11.39 21.86
C MET A 479 -5.80 -11.47 20.71
N THR A 480 -5.60 -12.67 20.19
CA THR A 480 -5.04 -12.84 18.84
C THR A 480 -6.09 -12.51 17.79
N VAL A 481 -5.67 -12.30 16.54
CA VAL A 481 -6.62 -12.03 15.46
C VAL A 481 -7.56 -13.22 15.21
N ASP A 482 -7.06 -14.46 15.38
CA ASP A 482 -7.88 -15.67 15.27
C ASP A 482 -8.96 -15.70 16.39
N GLU A 483 -8.60 -15.32 17.62
CA GLU A 483 -9.56 -15.21 18.74
C GLU A 483 -10.62 -14.11 18.48
N VAL A 484 -10.26 -13.00 17.81
CA VAL A 484 -11.23 -11.97 17.37
C VAL A 484 -12.21 -12.54 16.34
N GLU A 485 -11.72 -13.28 15.34
CA GLU A 485 -12.57 -13.94 14.34
C GLU A 485 -13.49 -14.98 14.96
N GLU A 486 -12.99 -15.79 15.91
CA GLU A 486 -13.79 -16.76 16.66
C GLU A 486 -14.85 -16.06 17.52
N TRP A 487 -14.49 -14.96 18.19
CA TRP A 487 -15.43 -14.13 18.95
C TRP A 487 -16.54 -13.61 18.03
N PHE A 488 -16.17 -13.03 16.90
CA PHE A 488 -17.12 -12.53 15.91
C PHE A 488 -18.06 -13.65 15.43
N ALA A 489 -17.53 -14.77 14.99
CA ALA A 489 -18.32 -15.89 14.51
C ALA A 489 -19.30 -16.42 15.54
N LYS A 490 -18.91 -16.45 16.82
CA LYS A 490 -19.72 -17.03 17.90
C LYS A 490 -20.76 -16.07 18.46
N TYR A 491 -20.41 -14.79 18.62
CA TYR A 491 -21.18 -13.85 19.44
C TYR A 491 -21.93 -12.78 18.65
N THR A 492 -21.84 -12.81 17.32
CA THR A 492 -22.58 -11.88 16.47
C THR A 492 -23.62 -12.58 15.59
N SER A 493 -24.56 -11.82 15.08
CA SER A 493 -25.58 -12.27 14.13
C SER A 493 -24.96 -12.60 12.78
N ASP A 494 -25.20 -13.81 12.28
CA ASP A 494 -24.76 -14.25 10.94
C ASP A 494 -25.40 -13.41 9.79
N ARG A 495 -26.45 -12.68 10.10
CA ARG A 495 -27.21 -11.87 9.15
C ARG A 495 -26.64 -10.47 8.97
N ASN A 496 -26.11 -9.86 10.04
CA ASN A 496 -25.72 -8.44 10.01
C ASN A 496 -24.51 -8.11 10.86
N GLY A 497 -23.79 -9.11 11.39
CA GLY A 497 -22.53 -8.90 12.14
C GLY A 497 -22.66 -8.11 13.44
N ARG A 498 -23.88 -7.90 13.97
CA ARG A 498 -24.10 -7.18 15.24
C ARG A 498 -24.02 -8.14 16.43
N PRO A 499 -23.55 -7.71 17.60
CA PRO A 499 -23.58 -8.54 18.79
C PRO A 499 -24.99 -9.10 19.06
N LEU A 500 -25.04 -10.38 19.41
CA LEU A 500 -26.30 -11.04 19.79
C LEU A 500 -26.85 -10.42 21.07
N LYS A 501 -28.19 -10.41 21.20
CA LYS A 501 -28.86 -9.86 22.36
C LYS A 501 -30.12 -10.65 22.74
N PRO A 502 -30.53 -10.66 24.02
CA PRO A 502 -31.63 -11.53 24.51
C PRO A 502 -32.99 -11.16 23.92
N ASP A 503 -33.20 -9.90 23.58
CA ASP A 503 -34.46 -9.35 23.06
C ASP A 503 -34.55 -9.36 21.51
N SER A 504 -33.69 -10.14 20.83
CA SER A 504 -33.74 -10.25 19.38
C SER A 504 -35.10 -10.77 18.92
N THR A 505 -35.71 -10.05 17.96
CA THR A 505 -36.94 -10.50 17.30
C THR A 505 -36.65 -11.46 16.15
N ASN A 506 -35.40 -11.63 15.76
CA ASN A 506 -34.98 -12.59 14.75
C ASN A 506 -34.80 -13.97 15.41
N GLU A 507 -35.48 -15.00 14.90
CA GLU A 507 -35.49 -16.34 15.50
C GLU A 507 -34.11 -17.02 15.46
N GLN A 508 -33.30 -16.78 14.41
CA GLN A 508 -31.94 -17.35 14.31
C GLN A 508 -31.00 -16.70 15.31
N ASP A 509 -30.99 -15.36 15.39
CA ASP A 509 -30.19 -14.62 16.36
C ASP A 509 -30.55 -15.02 17.79
N LYS A 510 -31.86 -15.15 18.08
CA LYS A 510 -32.34 -15.58 19.40
C LYS A 510 -31.89 -17.01 19.71
N ALA A 511 -32.02 -17.93 18.79
CA ALA A 511 -31.61 -19.34 19.00
C ALA A 511 -30.08 -19.41 19.22
N LYS A 512 -29.30 -18.62 18.47
CA LYS A 512 -27.84 -18.52 18.63
C LYS A 512 -27.48 -17.95 20.01
N PHE A 513 -28.17 -16.91 20.49
CA PHE A 513 -28.00 -16.35 21.82
C PHE A 513 -28.39 -17.35 22.93
N ASP A 514 -29.53 -18.01 22.81
CA ASP A 514 -30.03 -18.96 23.80
C ASP A 514 -29.12 -20.20 23.93
N ALA A 515 -28.30 -20.51 22.93
CA ALA A 515 -27.33 -21.60 22.95
C ALA A 515 -26.04 -21.28 23.73
N LEU A 516 -25.81 -20.01 24.06
CA LEU A 516 -24.65 -19.56 24.84
C LEU A 516 -24.78 -19.90 26.32
N THR A 517 -23.65 -20.04 27.02
CA THR A 517 -23.67 -20.20 28.50
C THR A 517 -24.16 -18.93 29.20
N ALA A 518 -24.53 -19.05 30.47
CA ALA A 518 -24.98 -17.87 31.23
C ALA A 518 -23.90 -16.81 31.37
N GLU A 519 -22.63 -17.22 31.48
CA GLU A 519 -21.47 -16.32 31.54
C GLU A 519 -21.28 -15.59 30.21
N GLU A 520 -21.43 -16.28 29.09
CA GLU A 520 -21.32 -15.67 27.73
C GLU A 520 -22.47 -14.71 27.45
N GLN A 521 -23.69 -15.06 27.88
CA GLN A 521 -24.84 -14.15 27.79
C GLN A 521 -24.64 -12.89 28.65
N ALA A 522 -24.05 -13.01 29.82
CA ALA A 522 -23.74 -11.89 30.72
C ALA A 522 -22.64 -10.98 30.05
N MET A 523 -21.58 -11.59 29.53
CA MET A 523 -20.55 -10.84 28.79
C MET A 523 -21.16 -10.05 27.62
N LEU A 524 -22.04 -10.68 26.81
CA LEU A 524 -22.71 -9.99 25.72
C LEU A 524 -23.66 -8.88 26.18
N ALA A 525 -24.31 -9.05 27.34
CA ALA A 525 -25.15 -8.00 27.93
C ALA A 525 -24.32 -6.75 28.26
N ASP A 526 -23.08 -6.92 28.72
CA ASP A 526 -22.15 -5.79 28.94
C ASP A 526 -21.73 -5.16 27.59
N VAL A 527 -21.32 -5.96 26.62
CA VAL A 527 -20.92 -5.45 25.28
C VAL A 527 -22.03 -4.61 24.63
N VAL A 528 -23.28 -5.09 24.64
CA VAL A 528 -24.39 -4.36 23.99
C VAL A 528 -24.81 -3.08 24.71
N THR A 529 -24.35 -2.84 25.94
CA THR A 529 -24.53 -1.53 26.59
C THR A 529 -23.65 -0.46 25.96
N GLY A 530 -22.46 -0.82 25.46
CA GLY A 530 -21.50 0.08 24.83
C GLY A 530 -21.52 0.03 23.31
N ALA A 531 -21.81 -1.13 22.71
CA ALA A 531 -21.73 -1.31 21.26
C ALA A 531 -22.83 -2.23 20.71
N THR A 532 -23.56 -1.74 19.71
CA THR A 532 -24.63 -2.46 19.00
C THR A 532 -24.46 -2.43 17.49
N MET A 533 -23.40 -1.79 16.99
CA MET A 533 -23.12 -1.70 15.57
C MET A 533 -22.57 -3.01 15.01
N SER A 534 -22.60 -3.15 13.70
CA SER A 534 -22.01 -4.29 12.99
C SER A 534 -20.50 -4.22 12.97
N LEU A 535 -19.84 -5.38 13.08
CA LEU A 535 -18.41 -5.55 12.85
C LEU A 535 -18.08 -6.02 11.44
N ASN A 536 -19.05 -6.60 10.74
CA ASN A 536 -18.92 -6.97 9.34
C ASN A 536 -20.31 -7.01 8.68
N ASP A 537 -20.57 -6.04 7.81
CA ASP A 537 -21.73 -5.99 6.93
C ASP A 537 -21.43 -5.12 5.69
N SER A 538 -22.46 -4.72 4.96
CA SER A 538 -22.29 -3.86 3.77
C SER A 538 -21.72 -2.47 4.07
N HIS A 539 -21.63 -2.05 5.34
CA HIS A 539 -21.03 -0.77 5.73
C HIS A 539 -19.52 -0.89 6.00
N GLY A 540 -18.95 -2.08 6.01
CA GLY A 540 -17.53 -2.33 6.20
C GLY A 540 -17.23 -3.62 6.94
N ASP A 541 -16.01 -4.11 6.78
CA ASP A 541 -15.50 -5.31 7.42
C ASP A 541 -14.35 -4.94 8.38
N ILE A 542 -14.71 -4.72 9.63
CA ILE A 542 -13.77 -4.37 10.70
C ILE A 542 -12.88 -5.57 11.04
N VAL A 543 -13.46 -6.77 11.11
CA VAL A 543 -12.73 -7.99 11.44
C VAL A 543 -11.69 -8.30 10.37
N GLY A 544 -12.07 -8.17 9.09
CA GLY A 544 -11.14 -8.33 7.97
C GLY A 544 -10.03 -7.27 7.95
N ALA A 545 -10.32 -6.02 8.31
CA ALA A 545 -9.31 -4.97 8.41
C ALA A 545 -8.31 -5.25 9.55
N ILE A 546 -8.77 -5.79 10.69
CA ILE A 546 -7.89 -6.24 11.79
C ILE A 546 -6.98 -7.38 11.31
N ARG A 547 -7.52 -8.38 10.59
CA ARG A 547 -6.73 -9.45 9.98
C ARG A 547 -5.66 -8.87 9.04
N LYS A 548 -6.05 -7.92 8.22
CA LYS A 548 -5.14 -7.27 7.26
C LYS A 548 -4.03 -6.49 7.97
N SER A 549 -4.32 -5.82 9.08
CA SER A 549 -3.30 -5.14 9.88
C SER A 549 -2.26 -6.11 10.43
N PHE A 550 -2.67 -7.31 10.81
CA PHE A 550 -1.76 -8.36 11.26
C PHE A 550 -0.87 -8.90 10.12
N GLU A 551 -1.45 -9.08 8.93
CA GLU A 551 -0.71 -9.54 7.74
C GLU A 551 0.32 -8.50 7.26
N ASN A 552 -0.03 -7.22 7.33
CA ASN A 552 0.80 -6.09 6.88
C ASN A 552 1.72 -5.52 7.97
N ARG A 553 1.83 -6.18 9.14
CA ARG A 553 2.59 -5.65 10.26
C ARG A 553 4.10 -5.59 10.00
N VAL A 554 4.72 -4.56 10.53
CA VAL A 554 6.17 -4.38 10.56
C VAL A 554 6.68 -4.52 11.98
N THR A 555 7.91 -5.05 12.14
CA THR A 555 8.54 -5.17 13.44
C THR A 555 8.93 -3.80 13.98
N ILE A 556 8.67 -3.54 15.26
CA ILE A 556 9.13 -2.38 15.99
C ILE A 556 9.90 -2.84 17.23
N ASP A 557 10.78 -2.01 17.75
CA ASP A 557 11.53 -2.26 18.99
C ASP A 557 11.17 -1.16 20.00
N LEU A 558 9.96 -1.29 20.55
CA LEU A 558 9.42 -0.35 21.53
C LEU A 558 9.47 -0.95 22.92
N THR A 559 10.24 -0.32 23.80
CA THR A 559 10.27 -0.60 25.23
C THR A 559 9.65 0.55 26.00
N ILE A 560 8.76 0.25 26.95
CA ILE A 560 8.19 1.26 27.85
C ILE A 560 8.91 1.15 29.18
N GLU A 561 9.42 2.27 29.68
CA GLU A 561 10.06 2.37 30.99
C GLU A 561 8.98 2.49 32.09
N ASP A 562 9.11 1.69 33.17
CA ASP A 562 8.24 1.74 34.35
C ASP A 562 8.38 3.05 35.14
#